data_9c00ac9ec68da9a6ab5a22fdebcf6618
#
_entry.id   9c00ac9ec68da9a6ab5a22fdebcf6618
#
_cell.length_a   1.000
_cell.length_b   1.000
_cell.length_c   1.000
_cell.angle_alpha   90.00
_cell.angle_beta   90.00
_cell.angle_gamma   90.00
#
_symmetry.space_group_name_H-M   'P 1'
#
loop_
_entity.id
_entity.type
_entity.pdbx_description
1 polymer ?
#
loop_
_entity_poly.entity_id
_entity_poly.type
_entity_poly.pdbx_seq_one_letter_code
_entity_poly.pdbx_strand_id
1 'polypeptide(L)'
;MPQLFLILFLLFSVCDEAAKAQTLDLSEILEVHGLAGMSVATRCGSELSLEVHAGFRDIDDGWEVESGTTFRMASISKAVVALAAAKLAEQETLDLSAPLGLYLEDPPFHPSHPEVALTVRHLLTHTSGIRDGSGYSDFLSASYNEIPDVPSLSSVLQTGGAYYTSDMWGAAEPGAYFQYANLNFGVLATVMEAATGLRFDQLMEALLFGPYGLDAGFRVQDLDNIADLAVLYRQVDGQWVPQADHYNGVMPTGPDWSEYLPGTNAVAFSPQGGLRISARDLTQLARLWSTGSALGAEGAPLTLLGPEALGQLQSPQWSYDGSNGNPYYGLFNQWADGLHLAASGMGADEVIPDVAVSPFIGHPGEAYGLISDAYATPGGEWNFVFVTNGKWDGYGSGDASAFYQVEQDVFAALKQDLLTCLAQQVDAPSFAHWHLVGNPRAGDTLLMMAGDFQNTPALRFHLFDATGRKRCEGRVPPNGTPIALPVPPLTPGIHFLTLEGKPGEVSRLAFLVAG
;
A
#
# COMPACT_ATOMS: atom_id res chain seq x y z
N MET A 1 51.24 35.20 43.31
CA MET A 1 49.94 35.34 42.73
C MET A 1 50.07 35.98 41.36
N PRO A 2 49.88 35.35 40.28
CA PRO A 2 48.62 34.76 39.73
C PRO A 2 48.95 33.45 38.95
N GLN A 3 48.35 32.37 39.36
CA GLN A 3 48.32 31.14 38.56
C GLN A 3 47.08 30.37 39.05
N LEU A 4 45.91 30.67 38.54
CA LEU A 4 44.71 29.84 38.74
C LEU A 4 43.56 30.29 37.82
N PHE A 5 43.79 30.36 36.50
CA PHE A 5 42.69 30.64 35.55
C PHE A 5 42.99 30.05 34.14
N LEU A 6 43.47 28.82 34.08
CA LEU A 6 43.69 28.18 32.77
C LEU A 6 43.47 26.66 32.79
N ILE A 7 42.50 26.15 33.56
CA ILE A 7 42.11 24.71 33.54
C ILE A 7 40.59 24.53 33.59
N LEU A 8 39.81 25.39 32.97
CA LEU A 8 38.34 25.18 32.89
C LEU A 8 37.78 25.40 31.49
N PHE A 9 38.57 25.25 30.44
CA PHE A 9 38.09 25.37 29.04
C PHE A 9 38.46 24.20 28.13
N LEU A 10 38.87 23.06 28.71
CA LEU A 10 39.29 21.89 27.95
C LEU A 10 38.52 20.61 28.33
N LEU A 11 37.32 20.71 28.92
CA LEU A 11 36.49 19.55 29.30
C LEU A 11 35.07 19.60 28.74
N PHE A 12 34.80 20.42 27.74
CA PHE A 12 33.49 20.43 27.03
C PHE A 12 33.60 20.19 25.51
N SER A 13 34.60 19.43 25.09
CA SER A 13 34.71 19.09 23.65
C SER A 13 35.03 17.61 23.40
N VAL A 14 34.55 16.71 24.26
CA VAL A 14 34.63 15.26 24.02
C VAL A 14 33.38 14.60 24.58
N CYS A 15 32.23 14.86 24.01
CA CYS A 15 31.03 14.06 24.16
C CYS A 15 29.96 14.55 23.15
N ASP A 16 30.23 14.47 21.87
CA ASP A 16 29.18 14.51 20.86
C ASP A 16 29.63 13.87 19.52
N GLU A 17 30.43 12.81 19.63
CA GLU A 17 30.58 11.82 18.58
C GLU A 17 29.91 10.51 19.03
N ALA A 18 28.65 10.59 19.45
CA ALA A 18 27.72 9.49 19.24
C ALA A 18 27.59 9.36 17.72
N ALA A 19 28.09 8.26 17.17
CA ALA A 19 28.00 7.93 15.77
C ALA A 19 26.59 8.26 15.25
N LYS A 20 26.44 9.40 14.57
CA LYS A 20 25.35 9.57 13.61
C LYS A 20 25.64 8.48 12.58
N ALA A 21 24.86 7.40 12.59
CA ALA A 21 24.78 6.55 11.44
C ALA A 21 24.54 7.51 10.27
N GLN A 22 25.50 7.61 9.36
CA GLN A 22 25.44 8.54 8.25
C GLN A 22 24.31 8.01 7.36
N THR A 23 23.17 8.69 7.36
CA THR A 23 22.08 8.37 6.46
C THR A 23 22.61 8.51 5.05
N LEU A 24 22.54 7.45 4.24
CA LEU A 24 22.97 7.49 2.85
C LEU A 24 22.15 8.54 2.09
N ASP A 25 22.80 9.27 1.20
CA ASP A 25 22.09 10.08 0.22
C ASP A 25 21.38 9.13 -0.77
N LEU A 26 20.16 9.45 -1.20
CA LEU A 26 19.42 8.66 -2.19
C LEU A 26 20.24 8.41 -3.46
N SER A 27 21.11 9.37 -3.86
CA SER A 27 22.00 9.20 -5.00
C SER A 27 23.11 8.15 -4.76
N GLU A 28 23.48 7.87 -3.52
CA GLU A 28 24.50 6.88 -3.16
C GLU A 28 23.92 5.45 -3.07
N ILE A 29 22.62 5.32 -2.84
CA ILE A 29 21.93 4.02 -2.66
C ILE A 29 22.14 3.10 -3.85
N LEU A 30 22.09 3.62 -5.07
CA LEU A 30 22.29 2.84 -6.28
C LEU A 30 23.65 2.11 -6.26
N GLU A 31 24.74 2.82 -5.96
CA GLU A 31 26.09 2.26 -5.96
C GLU A 31 26.32 1.33 -4.76
N VAL A 32 25.88 1.74 -3.55
CA VAL A 32 26.05 0.98 -2.32
C VAL A 32 25.37 -0.38 -2.41
N HIS A 33 24.18 -0.42 -3.02
CA HIS A 33 23.41 -1.66 -3.14
C HIS A 33 23.60 -2.37 -4.49
N GLY A 34 24.36 -1.81 -5.43
CA GLY A 34 24.57 -2.41 -6.76
C GLY A 34 23.28 -2.59 -7.54
N LEU A 35 22.44 -1.55 -7.58
CA LEU A 35 21.17 -1.57 -8.31
C LEU A 35 21.41 -1.33 -9.81
N ALA A 36 20.59 -1.92 -10.68
CA ALA A 36 20.60 -1.65 -12.11
C ALA A 36 20.11 -0.23 -12.41
N GLY A 37 18.98 0.14 -11.84
CA GLY A 37 18.37 1.45 -11.87
C GLY A 37 17.35 1.60 -10.75
N MET A 38 17.03 2.83 -10.41
CA MET A 38 16.04 3.13 -9.37
C MET A 38 15.31 4.45 -9.64
N SER A 39 14.11 4.54 -9.13
CA SER A 39 13.33 5.77 -9.06
C SER A 39 12.70 5.92 -7.68
N VAL A 40 12.78 7.12 -7.12
CA VAL A 40 12.10 7.51 -5.88
C VAL A 40 11.30 8.77 -6.15
N ALA A 41 10.05 8.79 -5.73
CA ALA A 41 9.21 9.98 -5.78
C ALA A 41 8.46 10.15 -4.46
N THR A 42 8.34 11.38 -3.97
CA THR A 42 7.53 11.70 -2.80
C THR A 42 6.55 12.83 -3.10
N ARG A 43 5.48 12.85 -2.33
CA ARG A 43 4.46 13.90 -2.44
C ARG A 43 4.09 14.43 -1.08
N CYS A 44 4.07 15.76 -0.96
CA CYS A 44 3.57 16.47 0.22
C CYS A 44 2.19 17.06 -0.11
N GLY A 45 1.14 16.51 0.49
CA GLY A 45 -0.22 16.84 0.10
C GLY A 45 -0.49 16.49 -1.38
N SER A 46 -0.83 17.49 -2.20
CA SER A 46 -1.01 17.33 -3.65
C SER A 46 0.26 17.58 -4.46
N GLU A 47 1.30 18.14 -3.87
CA GLU A 47 2.49 18.59 -4.57
C GLU A 47 3.58 17.52 -4.56
N LEU A 48 4.23 17.32 -5.69
CA LEU A 48 5.43 16.50 -5.79
C LEU A 48 6.56 17.21 -5.03
N SER A 49 7.18 16.55 -4.04
CA SER A 49 8.18 17.17 -3.17
C SER A 49 9.61 16.73 -3.47
N LEU A 50 9.79 15.49 -3.92
CA LEU A 50 11.09 14.93 -4.27
C LEU A 50 10.95 13.98 -5.46
N GLU A 51 11.92 14.01 -6.36
CA GLU A 51 12.16 12.96 -7.35
C GLU A 51 13.67 12.70 -7.44
N VAL A 52 14.04 11.42 -7.43
CA VAL A 52 15.42 10.96 -7.64
C VAL A 52 15.40 9.78 -8.59
N HIS A 53 16.22 9.86 -9.64
CA HIS A 53 16.36 8.84 -10.66
C HIS A 53 17.83 8.54 -10.84
N ALA A 54 18.19 7.26 -10.91
CA ALA A 54 19.58 6.87 -11.07
C ALA A 54 19.69 5.51 -11.78
N GLY A 55 20.83 5.28 -12.45
CA GLY A 55 21.12 4.03 -13.17
C GLY A 55 20.38 3.90 -14.48
N PHE A 56 20.18 2.67 -14.94
CA PHE A 56 19.69 2.38 -16.29
C PHE A 56 18.34 1.67 -16.24
N ARG A 57 17.36 2.19 -17.02
CA ARG A 57 16.11 1.46 -17.30
C ARG A 57 16.33 0.34 -18.32
N ASP A 58 17.32 0.50 -19.20
CA ASP A 58 17.79 -0.53 -20.09
C ASP A 58 19.33 -0.49 -20.16
N ILE A 59 19.97 -1.55 -19.65
CA ILE A 59 21.43 -1.65 -19.58
C ILE A 59 22.02 -1.92 -20.98
N ASP A 60 21.35 -2.73 -21.80
CA ASP A 60 21.85 -3.16 -23.10
C ASP A 60 21.87 -1.98 -24.08
N ASP A 61 20.85 -1.14 -24.06
CA ASP A 61 20.75 0.06 -24.91
C ASP A 61 21.35 1.31 -24.25
N GLY A 62 21.75 1.25 -22.97
CA GLY A 62 22.34 2.35 -22.22
C GLY A 62 21.36 3.48 -21.92
N TRP A 63 20.06 3.18 -21.82
CA TRP A 63 19.03 4.16 -21.49
C TRP A 63 18.94 4.38 -19.98
N GLU A 64 19.10 5.62 -19.58
CA GLU A 64 19.07 6.01 -18.15
C GLU A 64 17.62 6.03 -17.60
N VAL A 65 17.49 5.89 -16.28
CA VAL A 65 16.22 6.13 -15.58
C VAL A 65 15.93 7.62 -15.54
N GLU A 66 14.73 8.01 -15.94
CA GLU A 66 14.23 9.39 -15.96
C GLU A 66 12.88 9.51 -15.24
N SER A 67 12.38 10.73 -15.05
CA SER A 67 11.10 11.01 -14.35
C SER A 67 9.89 10.26 -14.92
N GLY A 68 9.83 10.09 -16.24
CA GLY A 68 8.77 9.34 -16.94
C GLY A 68 9.02 7.84 -17.05
N THR A 69 10.15 7.33 -16.53
CA THR A 69 10.43 5.89 -16.63
C THR A 69 9.35 5.08 -15.94
N THR A 70 8.73 4.20 -16.72
CA THR A 70 7.68 3.29 -16.28
C THR A 70 8.30 2.00 -15.78
N PHE A 71 7.90 1.55 -14.61
CA PHE A 71 8.36 0.28 -14.01
C PHE A 71 7.18 -0.66 -13.81
N ARG A 72 7.43 -1.95 -13.92
CA ARG A 72 6.53 -2.92 -13.31
C ARG A 72 6.59 -2.78 -11.79
N MET A 73 5.43 -2.75 -11.14
CA MET A 73 5.31 -2.49 -9.69
C MET A 73 5.05 -3.75 -8.86
N ALA A 74 5.12 -4.93 -9.47
CA ALA A 74 4.85 -6.19 -8.79
C ALA A 74 3.59 -6.14 -7.92
N SER A 75 3.64 -6.55 -6.66
CA SER A 75 2.47 -6.72 -5.79
C SER A 75 1.78 -5.41 -5.37
N ILE A 76 2.38 -4.25 -5.58
CA ILE A 76 1.66 -2.96 -5.45
C ILE A 76 0.43 -2.92 -6.38
N SER A 77 0.46 -3.67 -7.50
CA SER A 77 -0.70 -3.90 -8.37
C SER A 77 -1.96 -4.25 -7.60
N LYS A 78 -1.84 -5.06 -6.53
CA LYS A 78 -2.98 -5.51 -5.73
C LYS A 78 -3.64 -4.35 -4.97
N ALA A 79 -2.86 -3.42 -4.43
CA ALA A 79 -3.41 -2.24 -3.77
C ALA A 79 -4.22 -1.38 -4.76
N VAL A 80 -3.74 -1.28 -6.01
CA VAL A 80 -4.43 -0.54 -7.07
C VAL A 80 -5.71 -1.26 -7.52
N VAL A 81 -5.69 -2.59 -7.61
CA VAL A 81 -6.90 -3.40 -7.90
C VAL A 81 -7.91 -3.29 -6.74
N ALA A 82 -7.44 -3.31 -5.49
CA ALA A 82 -8.32 -3.13 -4.31
C ALA A 82 -8.97 -1.74 -4.29
N LEU A 83 -8.26 -0.70 -4.73
CA LEU A 83 -8.80 0.65 -4.89
C LEU A 83 -9.96 0.68 -5.92
N ALA A 84 -9.78 0.02 -7.06
CA ALA A 84 -10.83 -0.13 -8.07
C ALA A 84 -12.02 -0.94 -7.55
N ALA A 85 -11.77 -2.05 -6.84
CA ALA A 85 -12.81 -2.86 -6.22
C ALA A 85 -13.62 -2.07 -5.18
N ALA A 86 -12.95 -1.23 -4.37
CA ALA A 86 -13.61 -0.34 -3.41
C ALA A 86 -14.50 0.68 -4.12
N LYS A 87 -14.08 1.21 -5.28
CA LYS A 87 -14.90 2.10 -6.10
C LYS A 87 -16.12 1.40 -6.66
N LEU A 88 -15.98 0.19 -7.16
CA LEU A 88 -17.12 -0.60 -7.64
C LEU A 88 -18.09 -0.95 -6.51
N ALA A 89 -17.57 -1.18 -5.29
CA ALA A 89 -18.40 -1.42 -4.11
C ALA A 89 -19.18 -0.15 -3.69
N GLU A 90 -18.55 1.02 -3.72
CA GLU A 90 -19.21 2.30 -3.47
C GLU A 90 -20.33 2.58 -4.48
N GLN A 91 -20.15 2.14 -5.73
CA GLN A 91 -21.13 2.26 -6.80
C GLN A 91 -22.22 1.17 -6.77
N GLU A 92 -22.21 0.29 -5.76
CA GLU A 92 -23.11 -0.87 -5.64
C GLU A 92 -23.03 -1.85 -6.83
N THR A 93 -22.00 -1.76 -7.68
CA THR A 93 -21.72 -2.69 -8.77
C THR A 93 -21.11 -3.99 -8.25
N LEU A 94 -20.38 -3.93 -7.13
CA LEU A 94 -19.73 -5.04 -6.47
C LEU A 94 -20.12 -5.08 -4.99
N ASP A 95 -20.72 -6.16 -4.52
CA ASP A 95 -20.96 -6.39 -3.09
C ASP A 95 -19.81 -7.21 -2.51
N LEU A 96 -19.05 -6.63 -1.60
CA LEU A 96 -17.89 -7.28 -0.97
C LEU A 96 -18.27 -8.52 -0.16
N SER A 97 -19.50 -8.61 0.31
CA SER A 97 -20.01 -9.72 1.14
C SER A 97 -20.78 -10.76 0.32
N ALA A 98 -21.05 -10.47 -0.94
CA ALA A 98 -21.76 -11.40 -1.81
C ALA A 98 -20.92 -12.63 -2.13
N PRO A 99 -21.54 -13.82 -2.23
CA PRO A 99 -20.89 -15.01 -2.72
C PRO A 99 -20.47 -14.83 -4.20
N LEU A 100 -19.32 -15.41 -4.57
CA LEU A 100 -18.78 -15.31 -5.94
C LEU A 100 -19.77 -15.83 -7.00
N GLY A 101 -20.66 -16.76 -6.63
CA GLY A 101 -21.72 -17.26 -7.50
C GLY A 101 -22.79 -16.23 -7.91
N LEU A 102 -22.79 -15.03 -7.31
CA LEU A 102 -23.60 -13.92 -7.82
C LEU A 102 -23.05 -13.40 -9.15
N TYR A 103 -21.75 -13.51 -9.38
CA TYR A 103 -21.04 -12.95 -10.53
C TYR A 103 -20.55 -14.01 -11.52
N LEU A 104 -20.11 -15.16 -11.02
CA LEU A 104 -19.52 -16.23 -11.82
C LEU A 104 -20.52 -17.37 -12.00
N GLU A 105 -20.67 -17.89 -13.20
CA GLU A 105 -21.52 -19.05 -13.49
C GLU A 105 -20.96 -20.33 -12.84
N ASP A 106 -19.62 -20.48 -12.84
CA ASP A 106 -18.90 -21.61 -12.23
C ASP A 106 -17.92 -21.10 -11.16
N PRO A 107 -18.43 -20.67 -9.96
CA PRO A 107 -17.61 -20.08 -8.94
C PRO A 107 -16.72 -21.12 -8.25
N PRO A 108 -15.48 -20.80 -7.90
CA PRO A 108 -14.66 -21.67 -7.10
C PRO A 108 -15.28 -21.88 -5.71
N PHE A 109 -15.08 -23.06 -5.14
CA PHE A 109 -15.49 -23.38 -3.77
C PHE A 109 -14.38 -24.13 -3.05
N HIS A 110 -14.31 -23.97 -1.73
CA HIS A 110 -13.29 -24.61 -0.90
C HIS A 110 -13.61 -26.12 -0.77
N PRO A 111 -12.73 -27.04 -1.21
CA PRO A 111 -13.07 -28.47 -1.29
C PRO A 111 -13.33 -29.13 0.09
N SER A 112 -12.73 -28.60 1.17
CA SER A 112 -12.95 -29.08 2.53
C SER A 112 -14.05 -28.34 3.30
N HIS A 113 -14.51 -27.20 2.79
CA HIS A 113 -15.55 -26.35 3.39
C HIS A 113 -16.55 -25.89 2.33
N PRO A 114 -17.19 -26.83 1.58
CA PRO A 114 -18.07 -26.49 0.47
C PRO A 114 -19.35 -25.75 0.89
N GLU A 115 -19.70 -25.79 2.17
CA GLU A 115 -20.84 -25.08 2.77
C GLU A 115 -20.57 -23.59 2.99
N VAL A 116 -19.28 -23.16 2.98
CA VAL A 116 -18.90 -21.76 3.17
C VAL A 116 -18.65 -21.13 1.81
N ALA A 117 -19.56 -20.25 1.40
CA ALA A 117 -19.40 -19.54 0.14
C ALA A 117 -18.22 -18.56 0.18
N LEU A 118 -17.38 -18.60 -0.85
CA LEU A 118 -16.35 -17.57 -1.05
C LEU A 118 -16.99 -16.24 -1.40
N THR A 119 -16.48 -15.17 -0.83
CA THR A 119 -16.94 -13.80 -1.07
C THR A 119 -15.84 -12.95 -1.69
N VAL A 120 -16.21 -11.81 -2.27
CA VAL A 120 -15.26 -10.82 -2.79
C VAL A 120 -14.30 -10.36 -1.69
N ARG A 121 -14.80 -10.15 -0.47
CA ARG A 121 -14.00 -9.79 0.70
C ARG A 121 -12.91 -10.84 1.00
N HIS A 122 -13.23 -12.14 0.95
CA HIS A 122 -12.24 -13.21 1.18
C HIS A 122 -11.07 -13.14 0.19
N LEU A 123 -11.32 -12.76 -1.07
CA LEU A 123 -10.26 -12.59 -2.07
C LEU A 123 -9.38 -11.37 -1.77
N LEU A 124 -10.02 -10.22 -1.50
CA LEU A 124 -9.34 -8.96 -1.18
C LEU A 124 -8.45 -9.05 0.07
N THR A 125 -8.85 -9.87 1.04
CA THR A 125 -8.17 -9.99 2.33
C THR A 125 -7.30 -11.24 2.47
N HIS A 126 -7.11 -12.01 1.38
CA HIS A 126 -6.35 -13.26 1.39
C HIS A 126 -6.82 -14.28 2.44
N THR A 127 -8.13 -14.31 2.71
CA THR A 127 -8.74 -15.23 3.66
C THR A 127 -9.63 -16.28 2.99
N SER A 128 -9.55 -16.43 1.67
CA SER A 128 -10.34 -17.38 0.89
C SER A 128 -9.96 -18.86 1.10
N GLY A 129 -8.74 -19.12 1.56
CA GLY A 129 -8.13 -20.44 1.57
C GLY A 129 -7.45 -20.82 0.23
N ILE A 130 -7.57 -20.00 -0.82
CA ILE A 130 -6.83 -20.18 -2.09
C ILE A 130 -5.34 -19.99 -1.86
N ARG A 131 -4.52 -20.82 -2.52
CA ARG A 131 -3.06 -20.79 -2.50
C ARG A 131 -2.50 -20.76 -3.92
N ASP A 132 -1.27 -20.26 -4.06
CA ASP A 132 -0.46 -20.43 -5.25
C ASP A 132 0.25 -21.80 -5.15
N GLY A 133 -0.53 -22.88 -5.31
CA GLY A 133 -0.03 -24.25 -5.25
C GLY A 133 0.79 -24.63 -6.47
N SER A 134 1.23 -25.89 -6.54
CA SER A 134 2.15 -26.35 -7.61
C SER A 134 1.56 -26.28 -9.03
N GLY A 135 0.25 -26.23 -9.18
CA GLY A 135 -0.43 -26.03 -10.48
C GLY A 135 -0.52 -24.57 -10.93
N TYR A 136 -0.22 -23.61 -10.03
CA TYR A 136 -0.41 -22.19 -10.33
C TYR A 136 0.49 -21.68 -11.46
N SER A 137 1.76 -22.07 -11.50
CA SER A 137 2.72 -21.58 -12.50
C SER A 137 2.32 -21.96 -13.93
N ASP A 138 1.88 -23.23 -14.13
CA ASP A 138 1.44 -23.71 -15.44
C ASP A 138 0.14 -23.04 -15.88
N PHE A 139 -0.81 -22.86 -14.95
CA PHE A 139 -2.04 -22.12 -15.19
C PHE A 139 -1.77 -20.65 -15.56
N LEU A 140 -0.85 -20.00 -14.86
CA LEU A 140 -0.44 -18.62 -15.14
C LEU A 140 0.15 -18.51 -16.55
N SER A 141 1.05 -19.43 -16.89
CA SER A 141 1.67 -19.49 -18.23
C SER A 141 0.62 -19.69 -19.33
N ALA A 142 -0.32 -20.61 -19.13
CA ALA A 142 -1.42 -20.84 -20.08
C ALA A 142 -2.31 -19.59 -20.21
N SER A 143 -2.66 -18.95 -19.10
CA SER A 143 -3.46 -17.72 -19.10
C SER A 143 -2.83 -16.58 -19.89
N TYR A 144 -1.49 -16.50 -19.95
CA TYR A 144 -0.78 -15.48 -20.72
C TYR A 144 -0.60 -15.82 -22.21
N ASN A 145 -0.55 -17.11 -22.55
CA ASN A 145 -0.12 -17.53 -23.88
C ASN A 145 -1.23 -18.13 -24.75
N GLU A 146 -2.35 -18.55 -24.16
CA GLU A 146 -3.44 -19.23 -24.88
C GLU A 146 -4.64 -18.30 -25.20
N ILE A 147 -4.36 -17.03 -25.49
CA ILE A 147 -5.37 -16.04 -25.82
C ILE A 147 -5.82 -16.22 -27.28
N PRO A 148 -7.14 -16.18 -27.56
CA PRO A 148 -8.27 -15.86 -26.65
C PRO A 148 -8.81 -17.04 -25.84
N ASP A 149 -8.35 -18.26 -26.07
CA ASP A 149 -8.86 -19.49 -25.45
C ASP A 149 -8.24 -19.73 -24.05
N VAL A 150 -8.22 -18.68 -23.22
CA VAL A 150 -7.64 -18.75 -21.88
C VAL A 150 -8.32 -19.81 -21.01
N PRO A 151 -7.54 -20.58 -20.20
CA PRO A 151 -8.11 -21.61 -19.34
C PRO A 151 -9.07 -20.99 -18.30
N SER A 152 -10.16 -21.68 -18.00
CA SER A 152 -11.14 -21.21 -16.97
C SER A 152 -10.54 -21.29 -15.56
N LEU A 153 -11.08 -20.51 -14.61
CA LEU A 153 -10.69 -20.57 -13.19
C LEU A 153 -10.94 -21.96 -12.58
N SER A 154 -11.96 -22.68 -13.02
CA SER A 154 -12.24 -24.06 -12.58
C SER A 154 -11.14 -25.04 -12.96
N SER A 155 -10.39 -24.76 -14.03
CA SER A 155 -9.28 -25.64 -14.47
C SER A 155 -8.11 -25.67 -13.46
N VAL A 156 -7.99 -24.68 -12.56
CA VAL A 156 -6.94 -24.61 -11.53
C VAL A 156 -7.52 -24.76 -10.12
N LEU A 157 -8.77 -24.39 -9.87
CA LEU A 157 -9.37 -24.36 -8.53
C LEU A 157 -10.34 -25.52 -8.24
N GLN A 158 -10.77 -26.28 -9.25
CA GLN A 158 -11.68 -27.39 -9.05
C GLN A 158 -11.00 -28.74 -9.28
N THR A 159 -11.37 -29.73 -8.46
CA THR A 159 -10.86 -31.10 -8.56
C THR A 159 -11.11 -31.68 -9.95
N GLY A 160 -10.07 -32.17 -10.58
CA GLY A 160 -10.12 -32.71 -11.95
C GLY A 160 -9.84 -31.69 -13.04
N GLY A 161 -9.65 -30.43 -12.70
CA GLY A 161 -9.17 -29.40 -13.64
C GLY A 161 -7.73 -29.69 -14.09
N ALA A 162 -7.38 -29.22 -15.29
CA ALA A 162 -6.10 -29.52 -15.95
C ALA A 162 -4.86 -29.04 -15.16
N TYR A 163 -5.03 -27.96 -14.40
CA TYR A 163 -3.99 -27.33 -13.57
C TYR A 163 -4.24 -27.52 -12.07
N TYR A 164 -5.29 -28.26 -11.70
CA TYR A 164 -5.61 -28.47 -10.29
C TYR A 164 -4.60 -29.36 -9.60
N THR A 165 -4.09 -28.91 -8.46
CA THR A 165 -3.34 -29.70 -7.49
C THR A 165 -3.94 -29.51 -6.11
N SER A 166 -3.82 -30.51 -5.25
CA SER A 166 -4.47 -30.46 -3.92
C SER A 166 -3.94 -29.34 -3.01
N ASP A 167 -2.74 -28.83 -3.28
CA ASP A 167 -2.10 -27.73 -2.57
C ASP A 167 -2.55 -26.33 -3.06
N MET A 168 -3.47 -26.27 -4.03
CA MET A 168 -4.16 -25.03 -4.41
C MET A 168 -5.08 -24.49 -3.31
N TRP A 169 -5.34 -25.30 -2.27
CA TRP A 169 -6.19 -24.92 -1.16
C TRP A 169 -5.49 -25.14 0.18
N GLY A 170 -5.64 -24.18 1.10
CA GLY A 170 -5.28 -24.33 2.50
C GLY A 170 -6.28 -25.23 3.25
N ALA A 171 -6.02 -25.47 4.53
CA ALA A 171 -6.90 -26.31 5.34
C ALA A 171 -7.97 -25.52 6.12
N ALA A 172 -7.78 -24.21 6.27
CA ALA A 172 -8.64 -23.36 7.09
C ALA A 172 -9.92 -23.00 6.34
N GLU A 173 -11.01 -22.86 7.10
CA GLU A 173 -12.28 -22.34 6.60
C GLU A 173 -12.11 -20.92 6.03
N PRO A 174 -12.76 -20.58 4.91
CA PRO A 174 -12.76 -19.22 4.38
C PRO A 174 -13.14 -18.16 5.43
N GLY A 175 -12.36 -17.10 5.52
CA GLY A 175 -12.48 -16.06 6.54
C GLY A 175 -11.66 -16.28 7.82
N ALA A 176 -11.20 -17.51 8.10
CA ALA A 176 -10.55 -17.85 9.36
C ALA A 176 -9.04 -17.62 9.38
N TYR A 177 -8.36 -17.63 8.23
CA TYR A 177 -6.91 -17.60 8.18
C TYR A 177 -6.38 -16.77 7.00
N PHE A 178 -5.48 -15.83 7.30
CA PHE A 178 -4.79 -15.09 6.28
C PHE A 178 -3.70 -15.95 5.62
N GLN A 179 -3.78 -16.08 4.30
CA GLN A 179 -2.76 -16.72 3.49
C GLN A 179 -2.64 -15.99 2.16
N TYR A 180 -1.56 -15.25 2.01
CA TYR A 180 -1.28 -14.51 0.79
C TYR A 180 -1.24 -15.45 -0.42
N ALA A 181 -1.99 -15.11 -1.46
CA ALA A 181 -1.99 -15.82 -2.73
C ALA A 181 -2.25 -14.86 -3.89
N ASN A 182 -1.42 -14.93 -4.92
CA ASN A 182 -1.58 -14.12 -6.14
C ASN A 182 -2.88 -14.46 -6.86
N LEU A 183 -3.26 -15.74 -6.87
CA LEU A 183 -4.47 -16.20 -7.56
C LEU A 183 -5.75 -15.56 -7.01
N ASN A 184 -5.78 -15.13 -5.74
CA ASN A 184 -6.92 -14.38 -5.20
C ASN A 184 -7.25 -13.15 -6.07
N PHE A 185 -6.24 -12.42 -6.50
CA PHE A 185 -6.43 -11.22 -7.31
C PHE A 185 -6.75 -11.53 -8.77
N GLY A 186 -6.33 -12.68 -9.28
CA GLY A 186 -6.80 -13.19 -10.56
C GLY A 186 -8.31 -13.51 -10.56
N VAL A 187 -8.77 -14.20 -9.50
CA VAL A 187 -10.20 -14.48 -9.30
C VAL A 187 -10.99 -13.18 -9.07
N LEU A 188 -10.46 -12.26 -8.24
CA LEU A 188 -11.09 -10.95 -8.00
C LEU A 188 -11.28 -10.16 -9.29
N ALA A 189 -10.25 -10.03 -10.11
CA ALA A 189 -10.33 -9.32 -11.37
C ALA A 189 -11.34 -9.96 -12.33
N THR A 190 -11.42 -11.29 -12.35
CA THR A 190 -12.45 -12.02 -13.13
C THR A 190 -13.85 -11.70 -12.62
N VAL A 191 -14.05 -11.61 -11.30
CA VAL A 191 -15.33 -11.18 -10.70
C VAL A 191 -15.66 -9.72 -11.08
N MET A 192 -14.65 -8.83 -11.06
CA MET A 192 -14.84 -7.43 -11.46
C MET A 192 -15.24 -7.32 -12.94
N GLU A 193 -14.66 -8.11 -13.83
CA GLU A 193 -15.07 -8.20 -15.23
C GLU A 193 -16.53 -8.68 -15.37
N ALA A 194 -16.90 -9.75 -14.66
CA ALA A 194 -18.26 -10.30 -14.70
C ALA A 194 -19.30 -9.31 -14.17
N ALA A 195 -18.95 -8.55 -13.12
CA ALA A 195 -19.84 -7.54 -12.53
C ALA A 195 -20.05 -6.32 -13.43
N THR A 196 -19.04 -5.95 -14.24
CA THR A 196 -19.07 -4.72 -15.06
C THR A 196 -19.33 -4.97 -16.54
N GLY A 197 -19.07 -6.18 -17.03
CA GLY A 197 -19.07 -6.51 -18.45
C GLY A 197 -17.87 -5.92 -19.22
N LEU A 198 -16.91 -5.29 -18.52
CA LEU A 198 -15.70 -4.72 -19.13
C LEU A 198 -14.53 -5.67 -18.93
N ARG A 199 -13.66 -5.74 -19.90
CA ARG A 199 -12.36 -6.41 -19.77
C ARG A 199 -11.51 -5.67 -18.73
N PHE A 200 -10.73 -6.39 -17.94
CA PHE A 200 -10.03 -5.86 -16.76
C PHE A 200 -9.15 -4.64 -17.09
N ASP A 201 -8.36 -4.68 -18.15
CA ASP A 201 -7.53 -3.55 -18.58
C ASP A 201 -8.35 -2.29 -18.91
N GLN A 202 -9.47 -2.46 -19.61
CA GLN A 202 -10.42 -1.38 -19.93
C GLN A 202 -11.10 -0.82 -18.67
N LEU A 203 -11.40 -1.69 -17.70
CA LEU A 203 -11.99 -1.29 -16.43
C LEU A 203 -11.03 -0.43 -15.63
N MET A 204 -9.75 -0.83 -15.53
CA MET A 204 -8.72 -0.08 -14.80
C MET A 204 -8.44 1.27 -15.44
N GLU A 205 -8.39 1.32 -16.77
CA GLU A 205 -8.29 2.57 -17.53
C GLU A 205 -9.45 3.51 -17.24
N ALA A 206 -10.68 3.01 -17.32
CA ALA A 206 -11.88 3.81 -17.13
C ALA A 206 -12.07 4.33 -15.70
N LEU A 207 -11.68 3.55 -14.69
CA LEU A 207 -11.86 3.91 -13.28
C LEU A 207 -10.71 4.73 -12.70
N LEU A 208 -9.46 4.46 -13.10
CA LEU A 208 -8.28 4.99 -12.45
C LEU A 208 -7.36 5.76 -13.40
N PHE A 209 -6.87 5.14 -14.48
CA PHE A 209 -5.77 5.74 -15.21
C PHE A 209 -6.22 6.95 -16.02
N GLY A 210 -7.23 6.82 -16.86
CA GLY A 210 -7.76 7.91 -17.68
C GLY A 210 -8.25 9.11 -16.86
N PRO A 211 -9.12 8.95 -15.85
CA PRO A 211 -9.62 10.06 -15.04
C PRO A 211 -8.53 10.87 -14.33
N TYR A 212 -7.42 10.23 -13.98
CA TYR A 212 -6.29 10.88 -13.30
C TYR A 212 -5.12 11.22 -14.24
N GLY A 213 -5.24 10.93 -15.54
CA GLY A 213 -4.24 11.27 -16.57
C GLY A 213 -2.90 10.54 -16.34
N LEU A 214 -2.97 9.26 -15.96
CA LEU A 214 -1.79 8.45 -15.64
C LEU A 214 -1.42 7.59 -16.85
N ASP A 215 -0.15 7.66 -17.30
CA ASP A 215 0.38 6.66 -18.23
C ASP A 215 0.69 5.38 -17.45
N ALA A 216 -0.28 4.48 -17.43
CA ALA A 216 -0.25 3.27 -16.64
C ALA A 216 -1.06 2.15 -17.30
N GLY A 217 -0.64 0.89 -17.09
CA GLY A 217 -1.38 -0.24 -17.63
C GLY A 217 -0.97 -1.57 -17.04
N PHE A 218 -1.84 -2.56 -17.21
CA PHE A 218 -1.53 -3.95 -16.86
C PHE A 218 -0.94 -4.72 -18.05
N ARG A 219 -1.09 -4.20 -19.26
CA ARG A 219 -0.44 -4.70 -20.47
C ARG A 219 0.52 -3.65 -21.02
N VAL A 220 1.57 -4.11 -21.69
CA VAL A 220 2.53 -3.18 -22.32
C VAL A 220 1.88 -2.35 -23.43
N GLN A 221 0.83 -2.88 -24.07
CA GLN A 221 0.07 -2.18 -25.12
C GLN A 221 -0.79 -1.01 -24.60
N ASP A 222 -0.95 -0.91 -23.29
CA ASP A 222 -1.70 0.17 -22.64
C ASP A 222 -0.82 1.40 -22.38
N LEU A 223 0.51 1.29 -22.52
CA LEU A 223 1.47 2.36 -22.29
C LEU A 223 1.60 3.27 -23.52
N ASP A 224 1.71 4.56 -23.28
CA ASP A 224 1.89 5.58 -24.34
C ASP A 224 3.23 5.42 -25.06
N ASN A 225 4.31 5.12 -24.30
CA ASN A 225 5.66 4.98 -24.86
C ASN A 225 6.41 3.77 -24.25
N ILE A 226 6.53 2.71 -25.02
CA ILE A 226 7.23 1.50 -24.59
C ILE A 226 8.74 1.71 -24.35
N ALA A 227 9.35 2.73 -24.94
CA ALA A 227 10.76 3.03 -24.72
C ALA A 227 11.06 3.57 -23.32
N ASP A 228 10.03 4.03 -22.59
CA ASP A 228 10.16 4.46 -21.20
C ASP A 228 10.03 3.30 -20.20
N LEU A 229 9.69 2.09 -20.66
CA LEU A 229 9.54 0.91 -19.81
C LEU A 229 10.90 0.35 -19.40
N ALA A 230 11.11 0.20 -18.10
CA ALA A 230 12.31 -0.39 -17.52
C ALA A 230 12.32 -1.91 -17.69
N VAL A 231 13.44 -2.43 -18.19
CA VAL A 231 13.74 -3.84 -18.25
C VAL A 231 14.06 -4.36 -16.85
N LEU A 232 13.51 -5.49 -16.46
CA LEU A 232 13.80 -6.14 -15.18
C LEU A 232 14.99 -7.08 -15.31
N TYR A 233 15.94 -6.97 -14.39
CA TYR A 233 17.20 -7.70 -14.43
C TYR A 233 17.45 -8.57 -13.21
N ARG A 234 18.17 -9.67 -13.43
CA ARG A 234 18.90 -10.41 -12.39
C ARG A 234 20.33 -10.61 -12.83
N GLN A 235 21.22 -10.67 -11.86
CA GLN A 235 22.58 -11.12 -12.10
C GLN A 235 22.59 -12.65 -12.23
N VAL A 236 23.19 -13.16 -13.34
CA VAL A 236 23.42 -14.59 -13.57
C VAL A 236 24.83 -14.73 -14.13
N ASP A 237 25.68 -15.54 -13.49
CA ASP A 237 27.06 -15.80 -13.90
C ASP A 237 27.90 -14.53 -14.16
N GLY A 238 27.72 -13.49 -13.34
CA GLY A 238 28.46 -12.23 -13.46
C GLY A 238 28.00 -11.34 -14.62
N GLN A 239 26.77 -11.51 -15.09
CA GLN A 239 26.15 -10.67 -16.13
C GLN A 239 24.75 -10.24 -15.69
N TRP A 240 24.32 -9.04 -16.10
CA TRP A 240 22.94 -8.65 -16.05
C TRP A 240 22.14 -9.43 -17.12
N VAL A 241 21.08 -10.10 -16.70
CA VAL A 241 20.23 -10.90 -17.60
C VAL A 241 18.79 -10.38 -17.50
N PRO A 242 18.21 -9.90 -18.62
CA PRO A 242 16.82 -9.50 -18.68
C PRO A 242 15.89 -10.65 -18.24
N GLN A 243 14.94 -10.34 -17.37
CA GLN A 243 13.95 -11.30 -16.85
C GLN A 243 12.55 -11.04 -17.41
N ALA A 244 12.19 -9.78 -17.58
CA ALA A 244 10.89 -9.35 -18.10
C ALA A 244 10.98 -7.93 -18.68
N ASP A 245 9.96 -7.57 -19.44
CA ASP A 245 9.74 -6.23 -20.00
C ASP A 245 10.88 -5.73 -20.93
N HIS A 246 11.58 -6.65 -21.59
CA HIS A 246 12.67 -6.36 -22.53
C HIS A 246 12.16 -6.36 -23.98
N TYR A 247 11.80 -5.19 -24.47
CA TYR A 247 11.20 -5.00 -25.80
C TYR A 247 12.06 -4.13 -26.73
N ASN A 248 13.24 -3.67 -26.31
CA ASN A 248 14.16 -2.80 -27.07
C ASN A 248 13.44 -1.57 -27.66
N GLY A 249 12.55 -0.95 -26.87
CA GLY A 249 11.77 0.21 -27.29
C GLY A 249 10.72 -0.05 -28.38
N VAL A 250 10.46 -1.32 -28.74
CA VAL A 250 9.52 -1.68 -29.81
C VAL A 250 8.27 -2.28 -29.20
N MET A 251 7.12 -1.64 -29.42
CA MET A 251 5.83 -2.15 -28.94
C MET A 251 5.56 -3.53 -29.54
N PRO A 252 5.42 -4.60 -28.72
CA PRO A 252 5.10 -5.91 -29.21
C PRO A 252 3.66 -5.96 -29.75
N THR A 253 3.43 -6.78 -30.77
CA THR A 253 2.08 -7.08 -31.22
C THR A 253 1.31 -7.75 -30.08
N GLY A 254 0.25 -7.11 -29.62
CA GLY A 254 -0.60 -7.68 -28.59
C GLY A 254 -1.43 -8.88 -29.08
N PRO A 255 -1.95 -9.69 -28.16
CA PRO A 255 -2.90 -10.74 -28.49
C PRO A 255 -4.19 -10.18 -29.07
N ASP A 256 -4.90 -10.96 -29.85
CA ASP A 256 -6.24 -10.64 -30.30
C ASP A 256 -7.27 -10.96 -29.19
N TRP A 257 -7.85 -9.92 -28.63
CA TRP A 257 -8.83 -10.00 -27.55
C TRP A 257 -10.29 -9.99 -28.05
N SER A 258 -10.53 -10.03 -29.37
CA SER A 258 -11.88 -9.86 -29.95
C SER A 258 -12.85 -10.96 -29.50
N GLU A 259 -12.36 -12.15 -29.25
CA GLU A 259 -13.15 -13.31 -28.79
C GLU A 259 -13.08 -13.53 -27.26
N TYR A 260 -12.30 -12.73 -26.54
CA TYR A 260 -12.23 -12.85 -25.08
C TYR A 260 -13.52 -12.38 -24.43
N LEU A 261 -14.07 -13.20 -23.56
CA LEU A 261 -15.29 -12.88 -22.81
C LEU A 261 -14.94 -12.41 -21.40
N PRO A 262 -15.25 -11.14 -21.02
CA PRO A 262 -15.08 -10.66 -19.66
C PRO A 262 -15.75 -11.58 -18.64
N GLY A 263 -15.05 -11.88 -17.55
CA GLY A 263 -15.50 -12.82 -16.53
C GLY A 263 -15.06 -14.28 -16.75
N THR A 264 -14.24 -14.55 -17.77
CA THR A 264 -13.68 -15.90 -18.01
C THR A 264 -12.43 -16.15 -17.16
N ASN A 265 -11.37 -15.34 -17.37
CA ASN A 265 -10.12 -15.47 -16.62
C ASN A 265 -9.25 -14.20 -16.76
N ALA A 266 -9.45 -13.24 -15.90
CA ALA A 266 -8.67 -12.00 -15.89
C ALA A 266 -7.22 -12.17 -15.41
N VAL A 267 -6.78 -13.37 -15.02
CA VAL A 267 -5.34 -13.65 -14.77
C VAL A 267 -4.49 -13.31 -15.99
N ALA A 268 -5.07 -13.44 -17.19
CA ALA A 268 -4.44 -13.06 -18.46
C ALA A 268 -3.94 -11.59 -18.50
N PHE A 269 -4.47 -10.72 -17.66
CA PHE A 269 -4.03 -9.31 -17.51
C PHE A 269 -3.06 -9.10 -16.35
N SER A 270 -2.67 -10.14 -15.63
CA SER A 270 -1.73 -10.06 -14.50
C SER A 270 -2.15 -9.08 -13.38
N PRO A 271 -3.40 -9.11 -12.89
CA PRO A 271 -3.89 -8.16 -11.87
C PRO A 271 -3.10 -8.22 -10.56
N GLN A 272 -2.50 -9.37 -10.24
CA GLN A 272 -1.73 -9.61 -9.05
C GLN A 272 -0.33 -8.95 -9.03
N GLY A 273 0.19 -8.51 -10.21
CA GLY A 273 1.59 -8.06 -10.28
C GLY A 273 2.01 -7.41 -11.59
N GLY A 274 1.07 -7.09 -12.47
CA GLY A 274 1.36 -6.63 -13.82
C GLY A 274 1.28 -5.11 -14.04
N LEU A 275 0.93 -4.33 -13.03
CA LEU A 275 0.86 -2.87 -13.16
C LEU A 275 2.22 -2.30 -13.58
N ARG A 276 2.21 -1.46 -14.60
CA ARG A 276 3.33 -0.66 -15.07
C ARG A 276 2.94 0.80 -14.98
N ILE A 277 3.76 1.59 -14.29
CA ILE A 277 3.52 3.01 -14.03
C ILE A 277 4.83 3.67 -13.60
N SER A 278 4.98 4.98 -13.75
CA SER A 278 6.12 5.70 -13.19
C SER A 278 6.02 5.82 -11.66
N ALA A 279 7.15 5.95 -10.96
CA ALA A 279 7.16 6.19 -9.51
C ALA A 279 6.37 7.47 -9.18
N ARG A 280 6.55 8.51 -9.98
CA ARG A 280 5.86 9.79 -9.87
C ARG A 280 4.33 9.63 -9.93
N ASP A 281 3.82 8.92 -10.94
CA ASP A 281 2.38 8.77 -11.13
C ASP A 281 1.77 7.85 -10.08
N LEU A 282 2.49 6.83 -9.63
CA LEU A 282 2.03 5.97 -8.55
C LEU A 282 1.83 6.73 -7.22
N THR A 283 2.57 7.84 -6.97
CA THR A 283 2.28 8.70 -5.81
C THR A 283 0.87 9.29 -5.83
N GLN A 284 0.25 9.46 -7.00
CA GLN A 284 -1.14 9.90 -7.10
C GLN A 284 -2.11 8.80 -6.68
N LEU A 285 -1.85 7.54 -7.06
CA LEU A 285 -2.64 6.40 -6.59
C LEU A 285 -2.45 6.17 -5.09
N ALA A 286 -1.22 6.37 -4.56
CA ALA A 286 -0.96 6.34 -3.12
C ALA A 286 -1.78 7.41 -2.37
N ARG A 287 -1.97 8.57 -2.96
CA ARG A 287 -2.86 9.58 -2.40
C ARG A 287 -4.33 9.15 -2.43
N LEU A 288 -4.79 8.45 -3.47
CA LEU A 288 -6.17 7.97 -3.55
C LEU A 288 -6.49 6.98 -2.43
N TRP A 289 -5.61 6.02 -2.12
CA TRP A 289 -5.89 5.07 -1.05
C TRP A 289 -5.71 5.65 0.36
N SER A 290 -5.06 6.83 0.49
CA SER A 290 -4.92 7.51 1.79
C SER A 290 -6.00 8.56 2.04
N THR A 291 -6.46 9.27 1.00
CA THR A 291 -7.42 10.40 1.14
C THR A 291 -8.72 10.22 0.39
N GLY A 292 -8.82 9.26 -0.51
CA GLY A 292 -9.94 9.11 -1.45
C GLY A 292 -9.92 10.09 -2.62
N SER A 293 -8.97 11.04 -2.69
CA SER A 293 -8.93 12.09 -3.71
C SER A 293 -7.50 12.39 -4.17
N ALA A 294 -7.34 12.68 -5.47
CA ALA A 294 -6.09 13.15 -6.05
C ALA A 294 -6.36 14.20 -7.14
N LEU A 295 -5.32 14.69 -7.82
CA LEU A 295 -5.51 15.57 -8.98
C LEU A 295 -5.97 14.72 -10.18
N GLY A 296 -7.08 15.11 -10.78
CA GLY A 296 -7.53 14.53 -12.04
C GLY A 296 -6.70 15.01 -13.24
N ALA A 297 -6.93 14.42 -14.41
CA ALA A 297 -6.23 14.74 -15.67
C ALA A 297 -6.26 16.24 -16.03
N GLU A 298 -7.30 16.95 -15.65
CA GLU A 298 -7.45 18.40 -15.88
C GLU A 298 -6.79 19.27 -14.80
N GLY A 299 -6.05 18.66 -13.85
CA GLY A 299 -5.36 19.36 -12.75
C GLY A 299 -6.28 19.83 -11.60
N ALA A 300 -7.56 19.48 -11.63
CA ALA A 300 -8.50 19.77 -10.53
C ALA A 300 -8.62 18.57 -9.58
N PRO A 301 -8.90 18.77 -8.27
CA PRO A 301 -9.15 17.67 -7.35
C PRO A 301 -10.33 16.81 -7.82
N LEU A 302 -10.10 15.50 -7.88
CA LEU A 302 -11.09 14.50 -8.25
C LEU A 302 -11.20 13.46 -7.15
N THR A 303 -12.42 13.20 -6.66
CA THR A 303 -12.70 12.22 -5.62
C THR A 303 -13.03 10.87 -6.24
N LEU A 304 -12.26 9.85 -5.90
CA LEU A 304 -12.53 8.46 -6.24
C LEU A 304 -13.46 7.81 -5.21
N LEU A 305 -13.08 7.89 -3.93
CA LEU A 305 -13.77 7.25 -2.82
C LEU A 305 -14.28 8.28 -1.81
N GLY A 306 -15.54 8.14 -1.40
CA GLY A 306 -16.07 8.85 -0.26
C GLY A 306 -15.56 8.28 1.08
N PRO A 307 -15.85 8.98 2.20
CA PRO A 307 -15.27 8.61 3.50
C PRO A 307 -15.62 7.21 3.99
N GLU A 308 -16.78 6.68 3.64
CA GLU A 308 -17.22 5.34 4.06
C GLU A 308 -16.41 4.25 3.34
N ALA A 309 -16.33 4.31 2.01
CA ALA A 309 -15.56 3.37 1.21
C ALA A 309 -14.06 3.44 1.53
N LEU A 310 -13.53 4.65 1.70
CA LEU A 310 -12.16 4.85 2.14
C LEU A 310 -11.91 4.23 3.53
N GLY A 311 -12.83 4.43 4.48
CA GLY A 311 -12.74 3.84 5.81
C GLY A 311 -12.75 2.31 5.77
N GLN A 312 -13.55 1.70 4.91
CA GLN A 312 -13.54 0.24 4.69
C GLN A 312 -12.21 -0.24 4.11
N LEU A 313 -11.68 0.47 3.10
CA LEU A 313 -10.39 0.15 2.48
C LEU A 313 -9.24 0.17 3.50
N GLN A 314 -9.24 1.12 4.43
CA GLN A 314 -8.18 1.33 5.41
C GLN A 314 -8.36 0.53 6.72
N SER A 315 -9.52 -0.07 6.94
CA SER A 315 -9.79 -0.80 8.18
C SER A 315 -9.24 -2.21 8.14
N PRO A 316 -8.51 -2.66 9.19
CA PRO A 316 -8.10 -4.06 9.29
C PRO A 316 -9.30 -5.01 9.21
N GLN A 317 -9.21 -6.00 8.33
CA GLN A 317 -10.29 -6.98 8.11
C GLN A 317 -10.01 -8.31 8.82
N TRP A 318 -8.77 -8.58 9.14
CA TRP A 318 -8.33 -9.77 9.83
C TRP A 318 -7.11 -9.42 10.68
N SER A 319 -6.93 -10.05 11.82
CA SER A 319 -5.77 -9.84 12.69
C SER A 319 -5.26 -11.15 13.24
N TYR A 320 -3.96 -11.20 13.54
CA TYR A 320 -3.28 -12.35 14.09
C TYR A 320 -2.64 -12.01 15.44
N ASP A 321 -2.94 -12.81 16.44
CA ASP A 321 -2.45 -12.66 17.82
C ASP A 321 -1.19 -13.46 18.14
N GLY A 322 -0.61 -14.13 17.16
CA GLY A 322 0.56 -14.99 17.34
C GLY A 322 0.24 -16.43 17.75
N SER A 323 -1.03 -16.79 17.95
CA SER A 323 -1.41 -18.08 18.54
C SER A 323 -1.53 -19.24 17.54
N ASN A 324 -1.76 -18.98 16.27
CA ASN A 324 -2.07 -19.99 15.26
C ASN A 324 -0.88 -20.40 14.37
N GLY A 325 0.33 -19.87 14.62
CA GLY A 325 1.52 -20.23 13.85
C GLY A 325 1.53 -19.71 12.40
N ASN A 326 0.83 -18.62 12.10
CA ASN A 326 0.80 -18.03 10.77
C ASN A 326 2.22 -17.70 10.28
N PRO A 327 2.68 -18.20 9.11
CA PRO A 327 4.03 -17.97 8.60
C PRO A 327 4.27 -16.51 8.20
N TYR A 328 3.22 -15.71 8.01
CA TYR A 328 3.31 -14.29 7.71
C TYR A 328 3.38 -13.40 8.95
N TYR A 329 3.36 -13.99 10.14
CA TYR A 329 3.65 -13.27 11.37
C TYR A 329 5.03 -12.62 11.28
N GLY A 330 5.09 -11.31 11.46
CA GLY A 330 6.31 -10.53 11.30
C GLY A 330 6.55 -9.96 9.89
N LEU A 331 5.97 -10.54 8.83
CA LEU A 331 6.02 -9.94 7.49
C LEU A 331 4.96 -8.85 7.29
N PHE A 332 3.81 -9.01 7.97
CA PHE A 332 2.67 -8.10 7.88
C PHE A 332 2.16 -7.68 9.25
N ASN A 333 3.02 -7.59 10.25
CA ASN A 333 2.75 -7.02 11.56
C ASN A 333 1.49 -7.50 12.27
N GLN A 334 1.24 -8.79 12.33
CA GLN A 334 0.17 -9.37 13.15
C GLN A 334 -1.26 -9.04 12.70
N TRP A 335 -1.49 -8.34 11.59
CA TRP A 335 -2.82 -8.00 11.12
C TRP A 335 -2.92 -8.01 9.60
N ALA A 336 -4.07 -8.33 9.12
CA ALA A 336 -4.42 -8.15 7.74
C ALA A 336 -4.88 -6.71 7.54
N ASP A 337 -4.47 -6.22 6.55
CA ASP A 337 -4.62 -4.91 6.02
C ASP A 337 -6.03 -4.72 5.51
N GLY A 338 -6.60 -3.60 5.52
CA GLY A 338 -7.91 -3.30 4.98
C GLY A 338 -8.30 -4.14 3.74
N LEU A 339 -8.63 -3.56 2.64
CA LEU A 339 -8.83 -4.24 1.36
C LEU A 339 -7.50 -4.38 0.61
N HIS A 340 -6.57 -5.12 1.17
CA HIS A 340 -5.19 -5.32 0.69
C HIS A 340 -4.37 -4.03 0.59
N LEU A 341 -4.34 -3.27 1.68
CA LEU A 341 -3.32 -2.26 1.94
C LEU A 341 -2.54 -2.71 3.17
N ALA A 342 -1.23 -2.84 3.06
CA ALA A 342 -0.41 -3.18 4.19
C ALA A 342 -0.37 -2.00 5.15
N ALA A 343 -0.71 -2.26 6.41
CA ALA A 343 -0.42 -1.34 7.47
C ALA A 343 0.98 -1.65 7.99
N SER A 344 1.90 -0.79 7.68
CA SER A 344 3.26 -0.87 8.11
C SER A 344 3.53 0.19 9.18
N GLY A 345 4.34 -0.14 10.17
CA GLY A 345 4.70 0.79 11.22
C GLY A 345 4.28 0.37 12.61
N MET A 346 4.13 -0.92 12.85
CA MET A 346 3.93 -1.48 14.18
C MET A 346 5.11 -2.33 14.61
N GLY A 347 5.68 -1.98 15.75
CA GLY A 347 6.81 -2.71 16.31
C GLY A 347 8.10 -2.54 15.51
N ALA A 348 8.80 -3.64 15.24
CA ALA A 348 10.10 -3.62 14.57
C ALA A 348 10.04 -3.38 13.05
N ASP A 349 8.85 -3.39 12.46
CA ASP A 349 8.66 -3.27 11.01
C ASP A 349 8.14 -1.89 10.59
N GLU A 350 8.54 -0.85 11.30
CA GLU A 350 8.20 0.54 10.95
C GLU A 350 8.85 0.93 9.61
N VAL A 351 8.05 1.52 8.70
CA VAL A 351 8.56 2.05 7.42
C VAL A 351 9.58 3.16 7.69
N ILE A 352 9.19 4.18 8.44
CA ILE A 352 10.10 5.24 8.88
C ILE A 352 10.06 5.29 10.40
N PRO A 353 11.08 4.78 11.09
CA PRO A 353 11.09 4.71 12.54
C PRO A 353 11.21 6.10 13.19
N ASP A 354 10.72 6.19 14.44
CA ASP A 354 10.78 7.40 15.28
C ASP A 354 10.09 8.63 14.66
N VAL A 355 9.00 8.44 13.94
CA VAL A 355 8.15 9.54 13.47
C VAL A 355 6.77 9.48 14.11
N ALA A 356 6.13 10.64 14.29
CA ALA A 356 4.83 10.74 14.96
C ALA A 356 3.64 10.25 14.10
N VAL A 357 3.88 9.88 12.85
CA VAL A 357 2.88 9.38 11.90
C VAL A 357 3.07 7.89 11.68
N SER A 358 2.15 7.11 12.21
CA SER A 358 2.14 5.64 12.10
C SER A 358 0.71 5.13 12.41
N PRO A 359 0.27 4.03 11.79
CA PRO A 359 0.96 3.27 10.77
C PRO A 359 0.90 3.93 9.38
N PHE A 360 1.92 3.69 8.55
CA PHE A 360 1.81 3.96 7.11
C PHE A 360 0.91 2.91 6.45
N ILE A 361 0.20 3.31 5.41
CA ILE A 361 -0.66 2.43 4.62
C ILE A 361 -0.11 2.32 3.19
N GLY A 362 -0.02 1.12 2.67
CA GLY A 362 0.54 0.85 1.35
C GLY A 362 0.91 -0.61 1.15
N HIS A 363 1.77 -0.89 0.21
CA HIS A 363 2.15 -2.24 -0.16
C HIS A 363 3.57 -2.31 -0.72
N PRO A 364 4.36 -3.33 -0.37
CA PRO A 364 5.62 -3.64 -1.04
C PRO A 364 5.39 -4.47 -2.29
N GLY A 365 6.39 -4.56 -3.16
CA GLY A 365 6.36 -5.40 -4.33
C GLY A 365 7.71 -6.04 -4.63
N GLU A 366 7.69 -7.32 -5.02
CA GLU A 366 8.88 -8.05 -5.45
C GLU A 366 8.54 -8.99 -6.60
N ALA A 367 9.27 -8.90 -7.70
CA ALA A 367 9.20 -9.83 -8.82
C ALA A 367 10.39 -9.66 -9.78
N TYR A 368 10.86 -10.75 -10.38
CA TYR A 368 11.81 -10.71 -11.49
C TYR A 368 13.12 -9.94 -11.22
N GLY A 369 13.49 -9.73 -9.96
CA GLY A 369 14.65 -8.95 -9.56
C GLY A 369 14.35 -7.50 -9.14
N LEU A 370 13.14 -6.99 -9.37
CA LEU A 370 12.70 -5.70 -8.85
C LEU A 370 12.28 -5.79 -7.38
N ILE A 371 12.42 -4.67 -6.68
CA ILE A 371 11.71 -4.35 -5.44
C ILE A 371 11.01 -3.00 -5.64
N SER A 372 9.85 -2.85 -5.04
CA SER A 372 9.08 -1.62 -5.04
C SER A 372 8.33 -1.42 -3.73
N ASP A 373 8.17 -0.17 -3.33
CA ASP A 373 7.42 0.27 -2.16
C ASP A 373 6.53 1.43 -2.52
N ALA A 374 5.31 1.43 -2.01
CA ALA A 374 4.42 2.58 -2.10
C ALA A 374 3.63 2.71 -0.80
N TYR A 375 3.93 3.75 -0.02
CA TYR A 375 3.31 3.99 1.28
C TYR A 375 2.88 5.44 1.45
N ALA A 376 1.84 5.65 2.22
CA ALA A 376 1.30 6.96 2.55
C ALA A 376 1.02 7.08 4.05
N THR A 377 1.09 8.28 4.59
CA THR A 377 0.51 8.59 5.90
C THR A 377 -1.00 8.42 5.86
N PRO A 378 -1.66 7.97 6.93
CA PRO A 378 -3.11 7.73 6.93
C PRO A 378 -3.95 8.96 6.59
N GLY A 379 -3.47 10.16 6.90
CA GLY A 379 -4.11 11.43 6.55
C GLY A 379 -3.78 11.92 5.15
N GLY A 380 -2.85 11.25 4.45
CA GLY A 380 -2.40 11.65 3.12
C GLY A 380 -1.56 12.92 3.09
N GLU A 381 -0.97 13.28 4.24
CA GLU A 381 -0.07 14.42 4.34
C GLU A 381 1.16 14.21 3.49
N TRP A 382 1.66 12.98 3.48
CA TRP A 382 2.85 12.58 2.74
C TRP A 382 2.72 11.15 2.22
N ASN A 383 3.31 10.90 1.06
CA ASN A 383 3.48 9.57 0.52
C ASN A 383 4.78 9.47 -0.28
N PHE A 384 5.23 8.24 -0.48
CA PHE A 384 6.38 7.96 -1.32
C PHE A 384 6.21 6.69 -2.14
N VAL A 385 6.98 6.61 -3.21
CA VAL A 385 7.19 5.43 -4.03
C VAL A 385 8.69 5.24 -4.21
N PHE A 386 9.16 4.03 -4.02
CA PHE A 386 10.49 3.56 -4.39
C PHE A 386 10.36 2.36 -5.32
N VAL A 387 11.19 2.28 -6.34
CA VAL A 387 11.26 1.12 -7.23
C VAL A 387 12.66 0.97 -7.78
N THR A 388 13.11 -0.28 -7.93
CA THR A 388 14.32 -0.65 -8.67
C THR A 388 14.01 -1.75 -9.67
N ASN A 389 14.78 -1.83 -10.74
CA ASN A 389 14.60 -2.85 -11.77
C ASN A 389 15.61 -4.01 -11.70
N GLY A 390 16.41 -4.08 -10.64
CA GLY A 390 17.31 -5.20 -10.38
C GLY A 390 18.44 -4.87 -9.42
N LYS A 391 18.98 -5.91 -8.76
CA LYS A 391 20.13 -5.82 -7.86
C LYS A 391 21.16 -6.89 -8.19
N TRP A 392 22.45 -6.52 -8.16
CA TRP A 392 23.56 -7.37 -8.58
C TRP A 392 23.67 -8.68 -7.77
N ASP A 393 23.74 -8.57 -6.44
CA ASP A 393 24.00 -9.70 -5.55
C ASP A 393 22.73 -10.32 -4.93
N GLY A 394 21.54 -9.94 -5.40
CA GLY A 394 20.29 -10.20 -4.70
C GLY A 394 20.10 -9.32 -3.48
N TYR A 395 18.95 -9.42 -2.83
CA TYR A 395 18.57 -8.54 -1.74
C TYR A 395 18.95 -9.15 -0.39
N GLY A 396 19.72 -8.41 0.42
CA GLY A 396 20.04 -8.77 1.80
C GLY A 396 18.92 -8.35 2.75
N SER A 397 18.61 -9.22 3.73
CA SER A 397 17.65 -8.89 4.79
C SER A 397 18.06 -7.64 5.55
N GLY A 398 17.10 -6.78 5.83
CA GLY A 398 17.27 -5.64 6.73
C GLY A 398 17.18 -6.03 8.20
N ASP A 399 17.21 -5.04 9.07
CA ASP A 399 17.06 -5.22 10.52
C ASP A 399 15.60 -5.50 10.90
N ALA A 400 14.63 -5.00 10.13
CA ALA A 400 13.21 -5.30 10.27
C ALA A 400 12.84 -6.55 9.44
N SER A 401 11.88 -7.34 9.92
CA SER A 401 11.54 -8.63 9.33
C SER A 401 10.88 -8.55 7.96
N ALA A 402 10.24 -7.40 7.64
CA ALA A 402 9.44 -7.22 6.44
C ALA A 402 10.21 -6.58 5.27
N PHE A 403 11.39 -5.99 5.54
CA PHE A 403 12.10 -5.19 4.55
C PHE A 403 13.54 -5.64 4.34
N TYR A 404 14.03 -5.46 3.12
CA TYR A 404 15.44 -5.62 2.79
C TYR A 404 16.25 -4.38 3.23
N GLN A 405 17.57 -4.53 3.32
CA GLN A 405 18.44 -3.43 3.73
C GLN A 405 18.32 -2.20 2.83
N VAL A 406 18.16 -2.41 1.51
CA VAL A 406 18.00 -1.31 0.55
C VAL A 406 16.74 -0.49 0.83
N GLU A 407 15.62 -1.15 1.17
CA GLU A 407 14.37 -0.47 1.51
C GLU A 407 14.54 0.37 2.78
N GLN A 408 15.17 -0.20 3.82
CA GLN A 408 15.43 0.53 5.07
C GLN A 408 16.34 1.74 4.87
N ASP A 409 17.36 1.64 4.02
CA ASP A 409 18.25 2.77 3.71
C ASP A 409 17.52 3.87 2.93
N VAL A 410 16.62 3.49 2.00
CA VAL A 410 15.72 4.45 1.32
C VAL A 410 14.79 5.13 2.33
N PHE A 411 14.16 4.37 3.22
CA PHE A 411 13.23 4.91 4.22
C PHE A 411 13.95 5.89 5.17
N ALA A 412 15.18 5.55 5.58
CA ALA A 412 16.00 6.43 6.40
C ALA A 412 16.36 7.74 5.67
N ALA A 413 16.70 7.65 4.38
CA ALA A 413 16.99 8.82 3.55
C ALA A 413 15.77 9.74 3.35
N LEU A 414 14.57 9.16 3.28
CA LEU A 414 13.31 9.91 3.09
C LEU A 414 12.79 10.59 4.37
N LYS A 415 13.31 10.24 5.56
CA LYS A 415 12.83 10.77 6.84
C LYS A 415 12.84 12.29 6.90
N GLN A 416 13.86 12.95 6.35
CA GLN A 416 13.94 14.41 6.37
C GLN A 416 12.90 15.06 5.45
N ASP A 417 12.59 14.48 4.30
CA ASP A 417 11.53 14.97 3.39
C ASP A 417 10.15 14.87 4.07
N LEU A 418 9.85 13.73 4.69
CA LEU A 418 8.64 13.58 5.52
C LEU A 418 8.53 14.65 6.60
N LEU A 419 9.57 14.83 7.43
CA LEU A 419 9.55 15.81 8.52
C LEU A 419 9.39 17.24 8.00
N THR A 420 9.99 17.58 6.86
CA THR A 420 9.84 18.88 6.19
C THR A 420 8.41 19.08 5.71
N CYS A 421 7.80 18.07 5.08
CA CYS A 421 6.41 18.10 4.66
C CYS A 421 5.47 18.31 5.85
N LEU A 422 5.62 17.55 6.91
CA LEU A 422 4.80 17.68 8.11
C LEU A 422 4.93 19.07 8.74
N ALA A 423 6.14 19.64 8.77
CA ALA A 423 6.38 20.98 9.28
C ALA A 423 5.67 22.07 8.43
N GLN A 424 5.63 21.92 7.11
CA GLN A 424 4.94 22.86 6.20
C GLN A 424 3.42 22.83 6.38
N GLN A 425 2.86 21.69 6.75
CA GLN A 425 1.41 21.55 6.96
C GLN A 425 0.95 22.14 8.31
N VAL A 426 1.87 22.35 9.24
CA VAL A 426 1.60 23.04 10.51
C VAL A 426 1.26 24.53 10.29
N ASP A 427 1.72 25.16 9.22
CA ASP A 427 1.40 26.56 8.88
C ASP A 427 0.08 26.77 8.12
N ALA A 428 -0.57 25.71 7.63
CA ALA A 428 -1.97 25.80 7.22
C ALA A 428 -2.83 26.02 8.50
N PRO A 429 -3.87 26.87 8.50
CA PRO A 429 -4.71 27.09 9.67
C PRO A 429 -5.53 25.84 9.99
N SER A 430 -4.85 24.76 10.32
CA SER A 430 -5.41 23.59 10.94
C SER A 430 -5.66 23.93 12.41
N PHE A 431 -6.79 23.49 12.95
CA PHE A 431 -7.04 23.52 14.36
C PHE A 431 -5.79 23.26 15.16
N ALA A 432 -5.43 24.25 15.93
CA ALA A 432 -4.47 24.29 17.01
C ALA A 432 -3.84 22.95 17.37
N HIS A 433 -2.56 22.98 17.57
CA HIS A 433 -1.77 21.92 18.18
C HIS A 433 -2.48 21.38 19.43
N TRP A 434 -3.15 20.26 19.30
CA TRP A 434 -3.78 19.60 20.43
C TRP A 434 -3.23 18.19 20.59
N HIS A 435 -3.07 17.78 21.81
CA HIS A 435 -2.57 16.45 22.17
C HIS A 435 -3.26 15.97 23.43
N LEU A 436 -3.27 14.67 23.63
CA LEU A 436 -3.71 14.10 24.90
C LEU A 436 -2.68 14.37 25.99
N VAL A 437 -3.16 14.82 27.15
CA VAL A 437 -2.33 14.99 28.35
C VAL A 437 -2.37 13.69 29.14
N GLY A 438 -1.22 13.01 29.20
CA GLY A 438 -1.09 11.71 29.87
C GLY A 438 -1.51 10.52 28.99
N ASN A 439 -1.33 9.33 29.52
CA ASN A 439 -1.67 8.08 28.85
C ASN A 439 -3.03 7.59 29.38
N PRO A 440 -4.09 7.52 28.56
CA PRO A 440 -5.37 6.98 28.98
C PRO A 440 -5.27 5.53 29.43
N ARG A 441 -6.03 5.14 30.45
CA ARG A 441 -6.10 3.78 30.98
C ARG A 441 -7.50 3.18 30.84
N ALA A 442 -7.57 1.88 30.88
CA ALA A 442 -8.85 1.18 30.89
C ALA A 442 -9.72 1.67 32.08
N GLY A 443 -10.98 2.01 31.76
CA GLY A 443 -11.92 2.56 32.74
C GLY A 443 -11.93 4.07 32.86
N ASP A 444 -10.97 4.78 32.26
CA ASP A 444 -11.03 6.26 32.25
C ASP A 444 -12.31 6.75 31.57
N THR A 445 -12.91 7.77 32.15
CA THR A 445 -14.13 8.42 31.65
C THR A 445 -13.90 9.88 31.23
N LEU A 446 -12.66 10.32 31.26
CA LEU A 446 -12.22 11.63 30.80
C LEU A 446 -10.95 11.52 29.99
N LEU A 447 -10.94 12.11 28.80
CA LEU A 447 -9.74 12.36 28.02
C LEU A 447 -9.29 13.80 28.25
N MET A 448 -8.06 13.98 28.71
CA MET A 448 -7.48 15.32 28.92
C MET A 448 -6.75 15.73 27.65
N MET A 449 -7.07 16.91 27.14
CA MET A 449 -6.46 17.47 25.94
C MET A 449 -5.85 18.83 26.24
N ALA A 450 -4.67 19.08 25.70
CA ALA A 450 -4.04 20.40 25.69
C ALA A 450 -3.86 20.87 24.25
N GLY A 451 -4.06 22.18 24.04
CA GLY A 451 -3.91 22.81 22.73
C GLY A 451 -4.39 24.25 22.76
N ASP A 452 -4.24 24.99 21.68
CA ASP A 452 -4.77 26.34 21.57
C ASP A 452 -6.20 26.30 21.01
N PHE A 453 -7.17 26.33 21.92
CA PHE A 453 -8.60 26.37 21.61
C PHE A 453 -9.20 27.79 21.70
N GLN A 454 -8.34 28.81 21.85
CA GLN A 454 -8.80 30.21 21.91
C GLN A 454 -9.18 30.66 20.49
N ASN A 455 -10.38 31.15 20.32
CA ASN A 455 -10.95 31.61 19.05
C ASN A 455 -11.48 30.53 18.09
N THR A 456 -11.59 29.28 18.50
CA THR A 456 -12.22 28.24 17.68
C THR A 456 -13.74 28.25 17.87
N PRO A 457 -14.55 28.29 16.79
CA PRO A 457 -16.00 28.10 16.91
C PRO A 457 -16.27 26.68 17.45
N ALA A 458 -17.39 26.50 18.12
CA ALA A 458 -17.77 25.28 18.83
C ALA A 458 -17.36 24.00 18.11
N LEU A 459 -16.25 23.42 18.57
CA LEU A 459 -15.74 22.15 18.06
C LEU A 459 -16.62 21.00 18.52
N ARG A 460 -16.82 20.02 17.66
CA ARG A 460 -17.36 18.72 18.03
C ARG A 460 -16.23 17.70 18.13
N PHE A 461 -16.38 16.73 19.01
CA PHE A 461 -15.50 15.58 19.04
C PHE A 461 -16.28 14.29 18.83
N HIS A 462 -15.62 13.31 18.22
CA HIS A 462 -16.12 11.96 18.05
C HIS A 462 -15.04 10.99 18.51
N LEU A 463 -15.41 10.02 19.32
CA LEU A 463 -14.52 8.94 19.76
C LEU A 463 -14.95 7.63 19.08
N PHE A 464 -13.98 6.95 18.50
CA PHE A 464 -14.16 5.65 17.86
C PHE A 464 -13.27 4.61 18.53
N ASP A 465 -13.68 3.36 18.54
CA ASP A 465 -12.83 2.23 18.91
C ASP A 465 -12.00 1.73 17.70
N ALA A 466 -11.14 0.72 17.94
CA ALA A 466 -10.28 0.12 16.92
C ALA A 466 -11.05 -0.47 15.72
N THR A 467 -12.34 -0.75 15.89
CA THR A 467 -13.20 -1.27 14.83
C THR A 467 -13.84 -0.16 13.98
N GLY A 468 -13.52 1.12 14.25
CA GLY A 468 -14.14 2.27 13.61
C GLY A 468 -15.56 2.57 14.11
N ARG A 469 -16.04 1.85 15.14
CA ARG A 469 -17.36 2.10 15.73
C ARG A 469 -17.33 3.35 16.60
N LYS A 470 -18.23 4.29 16.31
CA LYS A 470 -18.39 5.50 17.15
C LYS A 470 -18.84 5.10 18.56
N ARG A 471 -18.05 5.51 19.56
CA ARG A 471 -18.30 5.25 20.98
C ARG A 471 -19.04 6.39 21.64
N CYS A 472 -18.68 7.62 21.31
CA CYS A 472 -19.40 8.82 21.74
C CYS A 472 -19.10 10.01 20.84
N GLU A 473 -19.87 11.07 21.02
CA GLU A 473 -19.66 12.39 20.44
C GLU A 473 -20.05 13.46 21.45
N GLY A 474 -19.50 14.65 21.29
CA GLY A 474 -19.81 15.78 22.15
C GLY A 474 -19.29 17.09 21.59
N ARG A 475 -19.39 18.13 22.39
CA ARG A 475 -18.80 19.45 22.10
C ARG A 475 -17.59 19.67 22.98
N VAL A 476 -16.55 20.23 22.39
CA VAL A 476 -15.38 20.69 23.16
C VAL A 476 -15.78 21.96 23.91
N PRO A 477 -15.55 22.03 25.23
CA PRO A 477 -15.83 23.23 25.99
C PRO A 477 -15.00 24.43 25.49
N PRO A 478 -15.56 25.64 25.45
CA PRO A 478 -14.89 26.79 24.82
C PRO A 478 -13.73 27.39 25.64
N ASN A 479 -13.51 26.96 26.87
CA ASN A 479 -12.54 27.58 27.78
C ASN A 479 -11.79 26.54 28.61
N GLY A 480 -10.48 26.65 28.63
CA GLY A 480 -9.59 25.87 29.50
C GLY A 480 -8.46 25.17 28.76
N THR A 481 -7.29 25.13 29.36
CA THR A 481 -6.16 24.29 28.93
C THR A 481 -5.53 23.69 30.17
N PRO A 482 -5.57 22.37 30.36
CA PRO A 482 -6.16 21.34 29.51
C PRO A 482 -7.69 21.25 29.55
N ILE A 483 -8.29 20.73 28.48
CA ILE A 483 -9.73 20.48 28.35
C ILE A 483 -10.02 19.03 28.72
N ALA A 484 -11.06 18.79 29.50
CA ALA A 484 -11.54 17.46 29.80
C ALA A 484 -12.72 17.09 28.89
N LEU A 485 -12.56 16.04 28.08
CA LEU A 485 -13.62 15.49 27.25
C LEU A 485 -14.27 14.30 27.97
N PRO A 486 -15.57 14.37 28.29
CA PRO A 486 -16.26 13.23 28.88
C PRO A 486 -16.43 12.13 27.83
N VAL A 487 -15.97 10.91 28.15
CA VAL A 487 -16.05 9.73 27.29
C VAL A 487 -16.65 8.56 28.10
N PRO A 488 -17.26 7.55 27.43
CA PRO A 488 -17.63 6.32 28.11
C PRO A 488 -16.37 5.63 28.65
N PRO A 489 -16.48 4.73 29.65
CA PRO A 489 -15.33 3.98 30.14
C PRO A 489 -14.52 3.36 28.98
N LEU A 490 -13.23 3.69 28.91
CA LEU A 490 -12.35 3.23 27.85
C LEU A 490 -12.03 1.75 28.06
N THR A 491 -11.96 1.02 26.97
CA THR A 491 -11.49 -0.38 26.95
C THR A 491 -10.03 -0.41 26.50
N PRO A 492 -9.22 -1.42 26.92
CA PRO A 492 -7.89 -1.59 26.38
C PRO A 492 -7.91 -1.65 24.85
N GLY A 493 -6.91 -1.06 24.21
CA GLY A 493 -6.76 -1.07 22.76
C GLY A 493 -6.64 0.32 22.14
N ILE A 494 -6.61 0.36 20.81
CA ILE A 494 -6.49 1.61 20.06
C ILE A 494 -7.86 2.31 19.99
N HIS A 495 -7.84 3.62 20.17
CA HIS A 495 -8.98 4.50 20.01
C HIS A 495 -8.60 5.67 19.10
N PHE A 496 -9.61 6.20 18.39
CA PHE A 496 -9.45 7.36 17.52
C PHE A 496 -10.32 8.51 18.02
N LEU A 497 -9.72 9.66 18.25
CA LEU A 497 -10.42 10.88 18.59
C LEU A 497 -10.39 11.83 17.39
N THR A 498 -11.57 12.25 16.93
CA THR A 498 -11.71 13.20 15.83
C THR A 498 -12.27 14.50 16.38
N LEU A 499 -11.68 15.63 16.01
CA LEU A 499 -12.22 16.97 16.24
C LEU A 499 -12.73 17.54 14.93
N GLU A 500 -13.95 18.06 14.94
CA GLU A 500 -14.58 18.70 13.79
C GLU A 500 -14.86 20.17 14.09
N GLY A 501 -14.48 21.04 13.16
CA GLY A 501 -14.73 22.48 13.23
C GLY A 501 -15.71 22.97 12.18
N LYS A 502 -15.29 23.91 11.33
CA LYS A 502 -16.08 24.33 10.17
C LYS A 502 -16.18 23.19 9.15
N PRO A 503 -17.19 23.23 8.24
CA PRO A 503 -17.28 22.23 7.20
C PRO A 503 -15.95 22.03 6.44
N GLY A 504 -15.43 20.80 6.45
CA GLY A 504 -14.14 20.43 5.83
C GLY A 504 -12.93 20.47 6.78
N GLU A 505 -13.07 20.95 8.01
CA GLU A 505 -12.00 20.99 8.99
C GLU A 505 -12.15 19.81 9.96
N VAL A 506 -11.33 18.78 9.81
CA VAL A 506 -11.32 17.58 10.65
C VAL A 506 -9.89 17.26 11.07
N SER A 507 -9.68 17.07 12.36
CA SER A 507 -8.39 16.64 12.93
C SER A 507 -8.56 15.32 13.67
N ARG A 508 -7.66 14.37 13.50
CA ARG A 508 -7.72 13.03 14.12
C ARG A 508 -6.49 12.74 14.95
N LEU A 509 -6.67 12.02 16.03
CA LEU A 509 -5.61 11.48 16.88
C LEU A 509 -5.91 10.01 17.18
N ALA A 510 -4.96 9.14 16.94
CA ALA A 510 -4.98 7.76 17.43
C ALA A 510 -4.26 7.70 18.78
N PHE A 511 -4.79 6.94 19.75
CA PHE A 511 -4.13 6.72 21.03
C PHE A 511 -4.40 5.32 21.58
N LEU A 512 -3.43 4.81 22.32
CA LEU A 512 -3.50 3.50 22.96
C LEU A 512 -4.02 3.64 24.39
N VAL A 513 -5.01 2.84 24.74
CA VAL A 513 -5.49 2.68 26.13
C VAL A 513 -4.80 1.44 26.71
N ALA A 514 -3.94 1.66 27.70
CA ALA A 514 -3.30 0.56 28.42
C ALA A 514 -4.30 -0.20 29.28
N GLY A 515 -4.13 -1.54 29.32
CA GLY A 515 -4.95 -2.42 30.15
C GLY A 515 -4.62 -2.34 31.64
#